data_69ea36ac47cfe33214a24a15982a2a24
#
_entry.id   69ea36ac47cfe33214a24a15982a2a24
#
_cell.length_a   1.000
_cell.length_b   1.000
_cell.length_c   1.000
_cell.angle_alpha   90.00
_cell.angle_beta   90.00
_cell.angle_gamma   90.00
#
_symmetry.space_group_name_H-M   'P 1'
#
loop_
_entity.id
_entity.type
_entity.pdbx_description
1 polymer ?
#
loop_
_entity_poly.entity_id
_entity_poly.type
_entity_poly.pdbx_seq_one_letter_code
_entity_poly.pdbx_strand_id
1 'polypeptide(L)'
;MIQSPLALAIDIERILYNGRVKLGTIQNGREVIRHGKGFGLLGPDETEIRADHELGVFFREELTKLGGLAGITIEGDHKRNPFTHAESGLIAFCDPLDGSESFYNDRETLPHGACITLFERRPGQPLLYRDIVAAAAIDYRIGRTWRVRREAWTEIGTPGKYLTFVNGVPARVQDVEGLDIGNQRVYYEMYYPRMRADAAKHFGDKKGGIRSLGSALLEMLAVSHGKATLFACSSQKAHEAPIGIVATLGAGGVAWPYALDASAGQILDLEYDFNKQIEVVLAANAAVATDFLTPLLAPSV
;
A
#
# COMPACT_ATOMS: atom_id res chain seq x y z
N MET A 1 -9.62 -22.99 -14.58
CA MET A 1 -8.69 -22.12 -15.34
C MET A 1 -8.33 -20.95 -14.46
N ILE A 2 -7.05 -20.71 -14.23
CA ILE A 2 -6.59 -19.52 -13.50
C ILE A 2 -6.81 -18.31 -14.41
N GLN A 3 -7.51 -17.30 -13.94
CA GLN A 3 -7.73 -16.05 -14.67
C GLN A 3 -6.38 -15.35 -14.93
N SER A 4 -6.29 -14.59 -16.02
CA SER A 4 -5.10 -13.78 -16.30
C SER A 4 -4.92 -12.67 -15.27
N PRO A 5 -3.69 -12.20 -14.98
CA PRO A 5 -3.45 -11.07 -14.08
C PRO A 5 -4.22 -9.81 -14.47
N LEU A 6 -4.45 -9.60 -15.78
CA LEU A 6 -5.28 -8.48 -16.24
C LEU A 6 -6.74 -8.64 -15.84
N ALA A 7 -7.34 -9.81 -16.04
CA ALA A 7 -8.72 -10.07 -15.65
C ALA A 7 -8.91 -9.90 -14.14
N LEU A 8 -8.01 -10.48 -13.34
CA LEU A 8 -8.00 -10.32 -11.89
C LEU A 8 -7.90 -8.86 -11.46
N ALA A 9 -7.00 -8.09 -12.08
CA ALA A 9 -6.84 -6.67 -11.76
C ALA A 9 -8.08 -5.83 -12.10
N ILE A 10 -8.79 -6.16 -13.19
CA ILE A 10 -10.06 -5.52 -13.55
C ILE A 10 -11.17 -5.88 -12.55
N ASP A 11 -11.25 -7.14 -12.16
CA ASP A 11 -12.29 -7.61 -11.24
C ASP A 11 -12.13 -6.97 -9.85
N ILE A 12 -10.91 -6.91 -9.30
CA ILE A 12 -10.70 -6.28 -8.00
C ILE A 12 -10.88 -4.75 -8.07
N GLU A 13 -10.55 -4.08 -9.17
CA GLU A 13 -10.86 -2.66 -9.37
C GLU A 13 -12.38 -2.42 -9.35
N ARG A 14 -13.15 -3.28 -10.02
CA ARG A 14 -14.63 -3.22 -10.00
C ARG A 14 -15.20 -3.43 -8.60
N ILE A 15 -14.65 -4.38 -7.83
CA ILE A 15 -15.04 -4.62 -6.43
C ILE A 15 -14.80 -3.36 -5.59
N LEU A 16 -13.65 -2.71 -5.73
CA LEU A 16 -13.34 -1.47 -5.02
C LEU A 16 -14.30 -0.32 -5.40
N TYR A 17 -14.63 -0.19 -6.68
CA TYR A 17 -15.61 0.81 -7.12
C TYR A 17 -16.98 0.56 -6.49
N ASN A 18 -17.42 -0.69 -6.43
CA ASN A 18 -18.66 -1.07 -5.74
C ASN A 18 -18.58 -0.80 -4.23
N GLY A 19 -17.40 -0.97 -3.61
CA GLY A 19 -17.14 -0.59 -2.22
C GLY A 19 -17.35 0.91 -1.98
N ARG A 20 -16.93 1.77 -2.92
CA ARG A 20 -17.24 3.22 -2.85
C ARG A 20 -18.74 3.50 -2.86
N VAL A 21 -19.49 2.80 -3.72
CA VAL A 21 -20.95 2.92 -3.76
C VAL A 21 -21.56 2.44 -2.44
N LYS A 22 -21.10 1.30 -1.93
CA LYS A 22 -21.52 0.76 -0.62
C LYS A 22 -21.25 1.75 0.50
N LEU A 23 -20.05 2.35 0.57
CA LEU A 23 -19.69 3.35 1.57
C LEU A 23 -20.67 4.52 1.60
N GLY A 24 -21.15 4.98 0.43
CA GLY A 24 -22.16 6.03 0.32
C GLY A 24 -23.54 5.66 0.91
N THR A 25 -23.80 4.39 1.13
CA THR A 25 -25.07 3.88 1.70
C THR A 25 -25.01 3.55 3.18
N ILE A 26 -23.81 3.54 3.79
CA ILE A 26 -23.62 3.20 5.20
C ILE A 26 -24.12 4.34 6.08
N GLN A 27 -25.17 4.07 6.86
CA GLN A 27 -25.68 5.00 7.85
C GLN A 27 -24.79 4.97 9.11
N ASN A 28 -24.57 6.15 9.71
CA ASN A 28 -23.71 6.28 10.90
C ASN A 28 -22.29 5.66 10.73
N GLY A 29 -21.73 5.74 9.53
CA GLY A 29 -20.45 5.14 9.18
C GLY A 29 -19.28 5.55 10.10
N ARG A 30 -19.41 6.70 10.78
CA ARG A 30 -18.44 7.22 11.76
C ARG A 30 -18.64 6.65 13.17
N GLU A 31 -19.67 5.85 13.41
CA GLU A 31 -19.91 5.25 14.73
C GLU A 31 -18.78 4.30 15.09
N VAL A 32 -18.20 4.49 16.26
CA VAL A 32 -17.19 3.60 16.83
C VAL A 32 -17.89 2.35 17.34
N ILE A 33 -17.57 1.20 16.76
CA ILE A 33 -18.19 -0.09 17.13
C ILE A 33 -17.28 -0.98 17.99
N ARG A 34 -15.97 -0.73 17.96
CA ARG A 34 -15.00 -1.44 18.78
C ARG A 34 -13.84 -0.53 19.14
N HIS A 35 -13.50 -0.49 20.43
CA HIS A 35 -12.22 -0.01 20.88
C HIS A 35 -11.28 -1.22 20.95
N GLY A 36 -10.42 -1.39 19.96
CA GLY A 36 -9.43 -2.45 19.94
C GLY A 36 -8.29 -2.11 20.88
N LYS A 37 -7.82 -3.10 21.64
CA LYS A 37 -6.44 -3.05 22.12
C LYS A 37 -5.60 -3.40 20.90
N GLY A 38 -4.93 -2.40 20.32
CA GLY A 38 -4.09 -2.58 19.15
C GLY A 38 -3.17 -3.80 19.31
N PHE A 39 -2.89 -4.48 18.24
CA PHE A 39 -1.83 -5.49 18.20
C PHE A 39 -0.53 -4.79 18.56
N GLY A 40 0.08 -5.18 19.65
CA GLY A 40 1.12 -4.62 20.49
C GLY A 40 2.35 -3.96 19.86
N LEU A 41 2.35 -3.61 18.59
CA LEU A 41 3.41 -2.88 17.91
C LEU A 41 2.99 -1.48 17.43
N LEU A 42 1.70 -1.17 17.37
CA LEU A 42 1.19 -0.01 16.62
C LEU A 42 0.60 1.13 17.44
N GLY A 43 0.60 1.04 18.74
CA GLY A 43 0.04 2.09 19.58
C GLY A 43 -1.29 1.70 20.22
N PRO A 44 -1.77 2.53 21.14
CA PRO A 44 -2.70 2.06 22.16
C PRO A 44 -4.13 1.82 21.69
N ASP A 45 -4.61 2.31 20.57
CA ASP A 45 -6.06 2.22 20.30
C ASP A 45 -6.38 2.29 18.80
N GLU A 46 -6.25 1.18 18.07
CA GLU A 46 -6.95 1.07 16.78
C GLU A 46 -8.46 0.99 17.05
N THR A 47 -9.17 1.98 16.58
CA THR A 47 -10.61 2.10 16.71
C THR A 47 -11.26 1.63 15.42
N GLU A 48 -12.06 0.57 15.48
CA GLU A 48 -12.87 0.13 14.36
C GLU A 48 -14.15 0.96 14.30
N ILE A 49 -14.39 1.63 13.19
CA ILE A 49 -15.65 2.35 12.93
C ILE A 49 -16.59 1.48 12.10
N ARG A 50 -17.88 1.81 12.14
CA ARG A 50 -18.92 1.05 11.40
C ARG A 50 -18.65 0.93 9.90
N ALA A 51 -18.15 1.99 9.27
CA ALA A 51 -17.82 1.98 7.85
C ALA A 51 -16.77 0.94 7.52
N ASP A 52 -15.71 0.85 8.32
CA ASP A 52 -14.63 -0.12 8.16
C ASP A 52 -15.15 -1.55 8.26
N HIS A 53 -15.93 -1.83 9.30
CA HIS A 53 -16.55 -3.13 9.50
C HIS A 53 -17.48 -3.55 8.34
N GLU A 54 -18.43 -2.68 7.96
CA GLU A 54 -19.40 -2.99 6.92
C GLU A 54 -18.75 -3.14 5.53
N LEU A 55 -17.70 -2.36 5.25
CA LEU A 55 -16.90 -2.52 4.04
C LEU A 55 -16.11 -3.84 4.07
N GLY A 56 -15.53 -4.20 5.22
CA GLY A 56 -14.84 -5.48 5.38
C GLY A 56 -15.75 -6.68 5.09
N VAL A 57 -16.98 -6.69 5.60
CA VAL A 57 -17.99 -7.70 5.28
C VAL A 57 -18.31 -7.71 3.79
N PHE A 58 -18.57 -6.55 3.20
CA PHE A 58 -18.87 -6.40 1.77
C PHE A 58 -17.73 -6.93 0.89
N PHE A 59 -16.48 -6.54 1.17
CA PHE A 59 -15.34 -7.01 0.37
C PHE A 59 -15.12 -8.51 0.49
N ARG A 60 -15.34 -9.09 1.65
CA ARG A 60 -15.26 -10.54 1.83
C ARG A 60 -16.29 -11.27 0.93
N GLU A 61 -17.51 -10.80 0.91
CA GLU A 61 -18.57 -11.36 0.07
C GLU A 61 -18.23 -11.25 -1.42
N GLU A 62 -17.80 -10.08 -1.87
CA GLU A 62 -17.45 -9.85 -3.27
C GLU A 62 -16.21 -10.65 -3.71
N LEU A 63 -15.16 -10.71 -2.88
CA LEU A 63 -13.97 -11.50 -3.16
C LEU A 63 -14.28 -13.01 -3.21
N THR A 64 -15.17 -13.49 -2.35
CA THR A 64 -15.61 -14.90 -2.39
C THR A 64 -16.26 -15.26 -3.73
N LYS A 65 -16.95 -14.33 -4.36
CA LYS A 65 -17.60 -14.54 -5.68
C LYS A 65 -16.62 -14.65 -6.85
N LEU A 66 -15.37 -14.14 -6.69
CA LEU A 66 -14.38 -14.26 -7.76
C LEU A 66 -14.02 -15.71 -8.09
N GLY A 67 -14.19 -16.61 -7.12
CA GLY A 67 -13.80 -18.02 -7.26
C GLY A 67 -12.27 -18.21 -7.33
N GLY A 68 -11.81 -19.40 -7.02
CA GLY A 68 -10.38 -19.75 -7.12
C GLY A 68 -9.45 -19.08 -6.11
N LEU A 69 -9.97 -18.30 -5.16
CA LEU A 69 -9.19 -17.79 -4.05
C LEU A 69 -8.97 -18.89 -3.01
N ALA A 70 -7.73 -19.10 -2.64
CA ALA A 70 -7.31 -20.03 -1.61
C ALA A 70 -7.40 -19.43 -0.19
N GLY A 71 -7.49 -18.11 -0.10
CA GLY A 71 -7.65 -17.38 1.15
C GLY A 71 -8.03 -15.92 0.94
N ILE A 72 -8.73 -15.33 1.92
CA ILE A 72 -9.10 -13.92 1.96
C ILE A 72 -8.81 -13.39 3.35
N THR A 73 -8.02 -12.34 3.44
CA THR A 73 -7.73 -11.63 4.69
C THR A 73 -8.14 -10.18 4.54
N ILE A 74 -8.95 -9.70 5.44
CA ILE A 74 -9.39 -8.30 5.54
C ILE A 74 -8.71 -7.69 6.76
N GLU A 75 -8.28 -6.44 6.69
CA GLU A 75 -7.82 -5.70 7.87
C GLU A 75 -8.91 -5.77 8.94
N GLY A 76 -8.50 -5.97 10.19
CA GLY A 76 -9.46 -6.22 11.28
C GLY A 76 -9.79 -7.70 11.56
N ASP A 77 -9.42 -8.63 10.69
CA ASP A 77 -9.57 -10.07 10.90
C ASP A 77 -8.55 -10.64 11.91
N HIS A 78 -8.48 -10.09 13.06
CA HIS A 78 -7.41 -10.29 14.06
C HIS A 78 -7.20 -11.73 14.58
N LYS A 79 -7.96 -12.71 14.15
CA LYS A 79 -7.96 -14.04 14.77
C LYS A 79 -7.69 -15.22 13.83
N ARG A 80 -7.49 -14.99 12.55
CA ARG A 80 -7.28 -16.09 11.61
C ARG A 80 -6.01 -15.88 10.81
N ASN A 81 -5.01 -16.71 11.09
CA ASN A 81 -3.90 -16.81 10.16
C ASN A 81 -4.43 -17.34 8.81
N PRO A 82 -4.51 -16.52 7.77
CA PRO A 82 -5.10 -16.90 6.48
C PRO A 82 -4.30 -18.01 5.80
N PHE A 83 -3.07 -18.24 6.25
CA PHE A 83 -2.16 -19.21 5.68
C PHE A 83 -2.32 -20.63 6.24
N THR A 84 -3.14 -20.85 7.28
CA THR A 84 -3.26 -22.17 7.91
C THR A 84 -4.00 -23.20 7.07
N HIS A 85 -4.68 -22.79 5.99
CA HIS A 85 -5.56 -23.71 5.24
C HIS A 85 -5.31 -23.78 3.75
N ALA A 86 -4.48 -22.91 3.17
CA ALA A 86 -4.22 -22.88 1.73
C ALA A 86 -2.75 -23.19 1.42
N GLU A 87 -2.47 -24.41 0.99
CA GLU A 87 -1.12 -24.80 0.58
C GLU A 87 -0.68 -24.13 -0.73
N SER A 88 -1.63 -23.78 -1.60
CA SER A 88 -1.36 -23.13 -2.89
C SER A 88 -2.59 -22.39 -3.41
N GLY A 89 -2.38 -21.45 -4.33
CA GLY A 89 -3.42 -20.72 -5.02
C GLY A 89 -3.36 -19.21 -4.79
N LEU A 90 -4.39 -18.50 -5.20
CA LEU A 90 -4.49 -17.05 -5.03
C LEU A 90 -4.97 -16.69 -3.63
N ILE A 91 -4.29 -15.74 -2.99
CA ILE A 91 -4.67 -15.20 -1.69
C ILE A 91 -4.92 -13.70 -1.86
N ALA A 92 -6.07 -13.24 -1.35
CA ALA A 92 -6.43 -11.83 -1.34
C ALA A 92 -6.17 -11.20 0.02
N PHE A 93 -5.52 -10.03 0.01
CA PHE A 93 -5.40 -9.14 1.16
C PHE A 93 -6.12 -7.84 0.84
N CYS A 94 -6.91 -7.35 1.79
CA CYS A 94 -7.73 -6.16 1.61
C CYS A 94 -7.63 -5.24 2.83
N ASP A 95 -7.41 -3.96 2.58
CA ASP A 95 -7.71 -2.88 3.50
C ASP A 95 -9.00 -2.21 3.03
N PRO A 96 -10.11 -2.32 3.78
CA PRO A 96 -11.39 -1.79 3.36
C PRO A 96 -11.51 -0.29 3.52
N LEU A 97 -10.74 0.33 4.42
CA LEU A 97 -10.79 1.77 4.69
C LEU A 97 -9.47 2.31 5.28
N ASP A 98 -8.43 2.39 4.44
CA ASP A 98 -7.24 3.16 4.79
C ASP A 98 -7.58 4.63 5.01
N GLY A 99 -7.02 5.22 6.06
CA GLY A 99 -7.39 6.57 6.49
C GLY A 99 -8.73 6.62 7.24
N SER A 100 -9.07 5.58 8.00
CA SER A 100 -10.30 5.54 8.83
C SER A 100 -10.41 6.71 9.80
N GLU A 101 -9.29 7.20 10.36
CA GLU A 101 -9.26 8.42 11.17
C GLU A 101 -9.60 9.66 10.33
N SER A 102 -9.09 9.76 9.11
CA SER A 102 -9.44 10.82 8.16
C SER A 102 -10.93 10.79 7.83
N PHE A 103 -11.48 9.61 7.56
CA PHE A 103 -12.91 9.43 7.33
C PHE A 103 -13.76 9.78 8.57
N TYR A 104 -13.30 9.38 9.76
CA TYR A 104 -13.98 9.70 11.02
C TYR A 104 -14.05 11.20 11.26
N ASN A 105 -12.94 11.92 11.04
CA ASN A 105 -12.86 13.36 11.29
C ASN A 105 -13.56 14.17 10.20
N ASP A 106 -13.24 13.93 8.93
CA ASP A 106 -13.83 14.66 7.80
C ASP A 106 -13.76 13.84 6.49
N ARG A 107 -14.80 13.07 6.22
CA ARG A 107 -14.90 12.23 5.02
C ARG A 107 -14.95 13.00 3.70
N GLU A 108 -15.26 14.31 3.73
CA GLU A 108 -15.45 15.08 2.51
C GLU A 108 -14.12 15.67 2.02
N THR A 109 -13.26 16.08 2.94
CA THR A 109 -12.02 16.79 2.61
C THR A 109 -10.77 15.96 2.83
N LEU A 110 -10.73 15.10 3.85
CA LEU A 110 -9.55 14.30 4.14
C LEU A 110 -9.49 13.01 3.30
N PRO A 111 -8.30 12.63 2.83
CA PRO A 111 -8.13 11.45 1.98
C PRO A 111 -8.37 10.14 2.74
N HIS A 112 -9.09 9.24 2.11
CA HIS A 112 -9.33 7.88 2.55
C HIS A 112 -9.61 6.99 1.36
N GLY A 113 -9.28 5.72 1.46
CA GLY A 113 -9.35 4.80 0.33
C GLY A 113 -9.45 3.34 0.75
N ALA A 114 -9.31 2.46 -0.21
CA ALA A 114 -9.22 1.03 0.00
C ALA A 114 -8.26 0.39 -0.98
N CYS A 115 -7.75 -0.78 -0.64
CA CYS A 115 -6.96 -1.58 -1.56
C CYS A 115 -7.21 -3.08 -1.44
N ILE A 116 -6.96 -3.77 -2.55
CA ILE A 116 -6.96 -5.23 -2.64
C ILE A 116 -5.70 -5.65 -3.36
N THR A 117 -4.96 -6.60 -2.80
CA THR A 117 -3.77 -7.21 -3.40
C THR A 117 -3.93 -8.72 -3.47
N LEU A 118 -3.63 -9.29 -4.63
CA LEU A 118 -3.67 -10.73 -4.87
C LEU A 118 -2.26 -11.27 -5.00
N PHE A 119 -1.96 -12.29 -4.21
CA PHE A 119 -0.70 -13.03 -4.23
C PHE A 119 -0.92 -14.44 -4.77
N GLU A 120 0.05 -14.97 -5.48
CA GLU A 120 0.11 -16.36 -5.89
C GLU A 120 1.00 -17.15 -4.92
N ARG A 121 0.40 -17.98 -4.08
CA ARG A 121 1.12 -18.83 -3.15
C ARG A 121 1.52 -20.14 -3.79
N ARG A 122 2.78 -20.54 -3.60
CA ARG A 122 3.33 -21.82 -4.03
C ARG A 122 3.45 -22.77 -2.82
N PRO A 123 3.18 -24.07 -3.03
CA PRO A 123 3.30 -25.05 -1.94
C PRO A 123 4.69 -25.06 -1.32
N GLY A 124 4.75 -25.04 0.02
CA GLY A 124 5.99 -25.16 0.77
C GLY A 124 6.95 -23.98 0.66
N GLN A 125 6.54 -22.86 0.03
CA GLN A 125 7.36 -21.66 -0.07
C GLN A 125 6.79 -20.51 0.77
N PRO A 126 7.65 -19.63 1.34
CA PRO A 126 7.20 -18.39 1.94
C PRO A 126 6.54 -17.52 0.87
N LEU A 127 5.59 -16.69 1.29
CA LEU A 127 5.00 -15.70 0.42
C LEU A 127 5.92 -14.47 0.36
N LEU A 128 6.28 -14.04 -0.84
CA LEU A 128 7.17 -12.90 -1.05
C LEU A 128 6.43 -11.75 -1.75
N TYR A 129 6.94 -10.52 -1.64
CA TYR A 129 6.35 -9.38 -2.35
C TYR A 129 6.35 -9.56 -3.88
N ARG A 130 7.31 -10.30 -4.44
CA ARG A 130 7.32 -10.66 -5.88
C ARG A 130 6.20 -11.59 -6.31
N ASP A 131 5.52 -12.26 -5.37
CA ASP A 131 4.41 -13.16 -5.68
C ASP A 131 3.08 -12.42 -5.91
N ILE A 132 3.08 -11.09 -5.84
CA ILE A 132 1.93 -10.26 -6.20
C ILE A 132 1.62 -10.45 -7.70
N VAL A 133 0.38 -10.82 -8.03
CA VAL A 133 -0.09 -11.01 -9.41
C VAL A 133 -0.95 -9.87 -9.90
N ALA A 134 -1.72 -9.27 -9.00
CA ALA A 134 -2.57 -8.13 -9.29
C ALA A 134 -2.83 -7.32 -8.03
N ALA A 135 -3.02 -6.02 -8.18
CA ALA A 135 -3.45 -5.15 -7.10
C ALA A 135 -4.33 -4.02 -7.64
N ALA A 136 -5.23 -3.52 -6.82
CA ALA A 136 -6.00 -2.32 -7.11
C ALA A 136 -6.25 -1.49 -5.86
N ALA A 137 -6.43 -0.19 -6.04
CA ALA A 137 -6.82 0.74 -5.00
C ALA A 137 -7.80 1.79 -5.52
N ILE A 138 -8.50 2.45 -4.60
CA ILE A 138 -9.41 3.54 -4.89
C ILE A 138 -9.25 4.66 -3.85
N ASP A 139 -9.23 5.91 -4.31
CA ASP A 139 -9.53 7.08 -3.49
C ASP A 139 -11.05 7.24 -3.44
N TYR A 140 -11.66 6.96 -2.33
CA TYR A 140 -13.12 6.99 -2.18
C TYR A 140 -13.71 8.39 -2.38
N ARG A 141 -12.97 9.42 -2.00
CA ARG A 141 -13.42 10.79 -2.10
C ARG A 141 -13.66 11.22 -3.55
N ILE A 142 -12.68 10.99 -4.42
CA ILE A 142 -12.72 11.46 -5.81
C ILE A 142 -12.98 10.34 -6.82
N GLY A 143 -13.04 9.09 -6.39
CA GLY A 143 -13.26 7.92 -7.26
C GLY A 143 -12.09 7.60 -8.18
N ARG A 144 -10.88 8.10 -7.88
CA ARG A 144 -9.68 7.73 -8.65
C ARG A 144 -9.30 6.31 -8.32
N THR A 145 -9.04 5.51 -9.36
CA THR A 145 -8.60 4.13 -9.20
C THR A 145 -7.17 3.93 -9.66
N TRP A 146 -6.50 2.99 -9.02
CA TRP A 146 -5.22 2.42 -9.45
C TRP A 146 -5.41 0.96 -9.71
N ARG A 147 -4.88 0.49 -10.82
CA ARG A 147 -4.86 -0.91 -11.19
C ARG A 147 -3.44 -1.32 -11.55
N VAL A 148 -2.96 -2.37 -10.92
CA VAL A 148 -1.64 -2.92 -11.14
C VAL A 148 -1.78 -4.38 -11.54
N ARG A 149 -1.03 -4.80 -12.54
CA ARG A 149 -0.92 -6.19 -12.96
C ARG A 149 0.52 -6.58 -13.18
N ARG A 150 0.83 -7.82 -12.89
CA ARG A 150 2.09 -8.43 -13.30
C ARG A 150 2.00 -8.79 -14.78
N GLU A 151 3.02 -8.47 -15.57
CA GLU A 151 3.16 -9.02 -16.91
C GLU A 151 3.49 -10.52 -16.84
N ALA A 152 3.18 -11.26 -17.91
CA ALA A 152 3.54 -12.66 -17.95
C ALA A 152 5.05 -12.84 -17.74
N TRP A 153 5.43 -13.89 -16.99
CA TRP A 153 6.83 -14.23 -16.78
C TRP A 153 7.49 -14.49 -18.13
N THR A 154 8.50 -13.71 -18.47
CA THR A 154 9.28 -13.91 -19.69
C THR A 154 10.37 -14.97 -19.50
N GLU A 155 10.80 -15.19 -18.22
CA GLU A 155 11.79 -16.19 -17.85
C GLU A 155 11.53 -16.72 -16.43
N ILE A 156 11.83 -18.01 -16.19
CA ILE A 156 11.71 -18.63 -14.88
C ILE A 156 12.71 -17.96 -13.92
N GLY A 157 12.22 -17.31 -12.87
CA GLY A 157 13.05 -16.70 -11.83
C GLY A 157 13.29 -15.19 -11.97
N THR A 158 12.90 -14.55 -13.08
CA THR A 158 12.98 -13.09 -13.20
C THR A 158 11.74 -12.47 -12.53
N PRO A 159 11.90 -11.46 -11.65
CA PRO A 159 10.74 -10.74 -11.11
C PRO A 159 9.90 -10.19 -12.26
N GLY A 160 8.62 -10.54 -12.30
CA GLY A 160 7.70 -10.07 -13.32
C GLY A 160 7.66 -8.54 -13.32
N LYS A 161 7.70 -7.94 -14.50
CA LYS A 161 7.47 -6.50 -14.66
C LYS A 161 6.02 -6.18 -14.29
N TYR A 162 5.83 -5.12 -13.52
CA TYR A 162 4.49 -4.60 -13.23
C TYR A 162 4.11 -3.50 -14.21
N LEU A 163 2.81 -3.36 -14.44
CA LEU A 163 2.23 -2.24 -15.18
C LEU A 163 1.15 -1.59 -14.32
N THR A 164 1.23 -0.29 -14.18
CA THR A 164 0.30 0.51 -13.39
C THR A 164 -0.55 1.41 -14.27
N PHE A 165 -1.83 1.46 -13.97
CA PHE A 165 -2.81 2.31 -14.63
C PHE A 165 -3.56 3.13 -13.58
N VAL A 166 -3.80 4.40 -13.87
CA VAL A 166 -4.64 5.30 -13.05
C VAL A 166 -5.83 5.73 -13.88
N ASN A 167 -7.04 5.43 -13.43
CA ASN A 167 -8.26 5.62 -14.20
C ASN A 167 -8.17 5.03 -15.62
N GLY A 168 -7.53 3.86 -15.76
CA GLY A 168 -7.35 3.18 -17.04
C GLY A 168 -6.21 3.71 -17.93
N VAL A 169 -5.53 4.78 -17.55
CA VAL A 169 -4.41 5.37 -18.30
C VAL A 169 -3.08 4.89 -17.69
N PRO A 170 -2.08 4.50 -18.50
CA PRO A 170 -0.76 4.12 -17.99
C PRO A 170 -0.17 5.21 -17.08
N ALA A 171 0.22 4.81 -15.88
CA ALA A 171 0.83 5.70 -14.90
C ALA A 171 2.32 5.87 -15.14
N ARG A 172 2.85 7.02 -14.74
CA ARG A 172 4.28 7.31 -14.71
C ARG A 172 4.64 8.11 -13.47
N VAL A 173 5.78 7.81 -12.88
CA VAL A 173 6.41 8.62 -11.83
C VAL A 173 6.83 9.98 -12.38
N GLN A 174 7.23 10.90 -11.49
CA GLN A 174 7.83 12.18 -11.94
C GLN A 174 9.15 11.93 -12.64
N ASP A 175 9.38 12.72 -13.69
CA ASP A 175 10.68 12.81 -14.36
C ASP A 175 11.52 13.88 -13.65
N VAL A 176 12.44 13.42 -12.78
CA VAL A 176 13.30 14.28 -11.96
C VAL A 176 14.70 13.69 -11.89
N GLU A 177 15.72 14.54 -11.77
CA GLU A 177 17.12 14.10 -11.73
C GLU A 177 17.52 13.59 -10.33
N GLY A 178 16.99 14.20 -9.27
CA GLY A 178 17.34 13.89 -7.88
C GLY A 178 16.30 14.48 -6.91
N LEU A 179 16.60 14.43 -5.61
CA LEU A 179 15.72 14.93 -4.56
C LEU A 179 15.93 16.42 -4.27
N ASP A 180 14.96 17.24 -4.65
CA ASP A 180 14.85 18.65 -4.26
C ASP A 180 13.66 18.87 -3.33
N ILE A 181 13.91 18.79 -2.03
CA ILE A 181 12.89 18.92 -0.99
C ILE A 181 12.19 20.29 -1.03
N GLY A 182 12.87 21.33 -1.49
CA GLY A 182 12.30 22.67 -1.56
C GLY A 182 11.19 22.81 -2.61
N ASN A 183 11.30 22.08 -3.71
CA ASN A 183 10.44 22.20 -4.88
C ASN A 183 9.62 20.93 -5.20
N GLN A 184 9.93 19.81 -4.55
CA GLN A 184 9.26 18.54 -4.78
C GLN A 184 8.35 18.16 -3.62
N ARG A 185 7.34 17.35 -3.90
CA ARG A 185 6.44 16.83 -2.89
C ARG A 185 6.98 15.52 -2.34
N VAL A 186 7.20 15.50 -1.04
CA VAL A 186 7.66 14.34 -0.27
C VAL A 186 6.60 13.99 0.75
N TYR A 187 6.16 12.75 0.76
CA TYR A 187 5.34 12.18 1.82
C TYR A 187 6.20 11.39 2.79
N TYR A 188 6.00 11.67 4.06
CA TYR A 188 6.81 11.12 5.12
C TYR A 188 5.90 10.82 6.30
N GLU A 189 5.80 9.54 6.66
CA GLU A 189 4.88 9.12 7.70
C GLU A 189 5.38 9.54 9.09
N MET A 190 4.92 10.69 9.54
CA MET A 190 5.34 11.33 10.80
C MET A 190 4.71 10.73 12.06
N TYR A 191 3.82 9.77 11.92
CA TYR A 191 3.16 9.12 13.05
C TYR A 191 4.18 8.41 13.95
N TYR A 192 5.21 7.81 13.37
CA TYR A 192 6.21 7.03 14.10
C TYR A 192 7.34 7.89 14.66
N PRO A 193 7.76 7.65 15.96
CA PRO A 193 8.84 8.44 16.59
C PRO A 193 10.15 8.44 15.83
N ARG A 194 10.57 7.29 15.27
CA ARG A 194 11.79 7.18 14.45
C ARG A 194 11.71 8.10 13.24
N MET A 195 10.56 8.11 12.55
CA MET A 195 10.36 8.96 11.38
C MET A 195 10.48 10.45 11.74
N ARG A 196 9.94 10.87 12.87
CA ARG A 196 10.08 12.27 13.34
C ARG A 196 11.54 12.63 13.62
N ALA A 197 12.32 11.73 14.25
CA ALA A 197 13.73 11.96 14.50
C ALA A 197 14.54 12.02 13.21
N ASP A 198 14.24 11.14 12.26
CA ASP A 198 14.93 11.10 10.97
C ASP A 198 14.53 12.30 10.10
N ALA A 199 13.27 12.75 10.15
CA ALA A 199 12.83 13.96 9.47
C ALA A 199 13.64 15.19 9.89
N ALA A 200 13.95 15.34 11.18
CA ALA A 200 14.76 16.44 11.65
C ALA A 200 16.18 16.43 11.05
N LYS A 201 16.77 15.26 10.82
CA LYS A 201 18.08 15.12 10.15
C LYS A 201 18.02 15.51 8.67
N HIS A 202 16.96 15.11 7.98
CA HIS A 202 16.81 15.34 6.54
C HIS A 202 16.44 16.76 6.19
N PHE A 203 15.54 17.33 6.98
CA PHE A 203 14.83 18.51 6.58
C PHE A 203 15.33 19.75 7.32
N GLY A 204 15.86 19.58 8.56
CA GLY A 204 16.43 20.68 9.34
C GLY A 204 15.56 21.94 9.25
N ASP A 205 16.20 23.07 8.94
CA ASP A 205 15.53 24.37 8.72
C ASP A 205 14.99 24.56 7.30
N LYS A 206 15.07 23.53 6.43
CA LYS A 206 14.58 23.63 5.06
C LYS A 206 13.06 23.71 5.06
N LYS A 207 12.53 24.80 4.53
CA LYS A 207 11.10 24.95 4.25
C LYS A 207 10.77 24.01 3.07
N GLY A 208 10.47 22.77 3.38
CA GLY A 208 10.27 21.74 2.35
C GLY A 208 8.82 21.30 2.23
N GLY A 209 8.56 20.58 1.16
CA GLY A 209 7.26 20.02 0.82
C GLY A 209 6.90 18.73 1.53
N ILE A 210 7.36 18.52 2.80
CA ILE A 210 6.95 17.35 3.59
C ILE A 210 5.48 17.44 3.90
N ARG A 211 4.79 16.34 3.68
CA ARG A 211 3.36 16.23 3.95
C ARG A 211 3.04 14.89 4.56
N SER A 212 2.01 14.85 5.38
CA SER A 212 1.24 13.66 5.71
C SER A 212 -0.22 13.98 5.47
N LEU A 213 -0.93 13.08 4.82
CA LEU A 213 -2.34 13.25 4.47
C LEU A 213 -3.27 12.45 5.38
N GLY A 214 -2.71 11.54 6.18
CA GLY A 214 -3.46 10.64 7.05
C GLY A 214 -4.07 9.43 6.32
N SER A 215 -3.58 9.13 5.11
CA SER A 215 -3.85 7.92 4.34
C SER A 215 -2.54 7.47 3.71
N ALA A 216 -1.87 6.51 4.32
CA ALA A 216 -0.58 6.02 3.86
C ALA A 216 -0.68 5.38 2.47
N LEU A 217 -1.78 4.69 2.19
CA LEU A 217 -2.10 4.14 0.88
C LEU A 217 -2.06 5.22 -0.21
N LEU A 218 -2.79 6.33 -0.02
CA LEU A 218 -2.89 7.38 -1.04
C LEU A 218 -1.61 8.19 -1.17
N GLU A 219 -0.83 8.31 -0.09
CA GLU A 219 0.52 8.91 -0.11
C GLU A 219 1.49 8.07 -0.95
N MET A 220 1.52 6.75 -0.75
CA MET A 220 2.30 5.82 -1.56
C MET A 220 1.91 5.89 -3.04
N LEU A 221 0.61 5.86 -3.31
CA LEU A 221 0.08 5.90 -4.67
C LEU A 221 0.32 7.24 -5.36
N ALA A 222 0.50 8.34 -4.62
CA ALA A 222 0.86 9.63 -5.20
C ALA A 222 2.22 9.58 -5.92
N VAL A 223 3.16 8.75 -5.49
CA VAL A 223 4.43 8.54 -6.19
C VAL A 223 4.18 7.89 -7.55
N SER A 224 3.38 6.83 -7.58
CA SER A 224 3.13 6.04 -8.81
C SER A 224 2.46 6.83 -9.95
N HIS A 225 1.82 7.96 -9.67
CA HIS A 225 1.20 8.78 -10.72
C HIS A 225 1.77 10.21 -10.81
N GLY A 226 3.00 10.37 -10.36
CA GLY A 226 3.77 11.60 -10.54
C GLY A 226 3.25 12.80 -9.75
N LYS A 227 2.55 12.59 -8.64
CA LYS A 227 2.08 13.67 -7.75
C LYS A 227 2.96 13.86 -6.53
N ALA A 228 3.83 12.90 -6.26
CA ALA A 228 4.90 13.00 -5.29
C ALA A 228 6.19 12.42 -5.87
N THR A 229 7.31 12.88 -5.37
CA THR A 229 8.64 12.40 -5.77
C THR A 229 9.07 11.22 -4.91
N LEU A 230 8.64 11.21 -3.65
CA LEU A 230 9.03 10.22 -2.67
C LEU A 230 7.95 10.00 -1.60
N PHE A 231 7.85 8.76 -1.15
CA PHE A 231 7.19 8.35 0.10
C PHE A 231 8.18 7.53 0.92
N ALA A 232 8.22 7.75 2.24
CA ALA A 232 9.05 6.98 3.14
C ALA A 232 8.33 6.67 4.45
N CYS A 233 8.45 5.42 4.89
CA CYS A 233 7.91 4.95 6.17
C CYS A 233 8.79 3.84 6.76
N SER A 234 9.11 3.94 8.05
CA SER A 234 9.88 2.91 8.78
C SER A 234 9.00 1.81 9.39
N SER A 235 7.69 1.87 9.22
CA SER A 235 6.76 0.96 9.87
C SER A 235 5.43 0.87 9.12
N GLN A 236 5.51 0.73 7.78
CA GLN A 236 4.31 0.65 6.93
C GLN A 236 3.55 -0.65 7.17
N LYS A 237 2.25 -0.57 7.30
CA LYS A 237 1.38 -1.74 7.46
C LYS A 237 1.46 -2.67 6.24
N ALA A 238 1.51 -3.99 6.50
CA ALA A 238 1.70 -4.98 5.44
C ALA A 238 0.53 -5.10 4.47
N HIS A 239 -0.69 -4.70 4.84
CA HIS A 239 -1.85 -4.79 3.95
C HIS A 239 -1.91 -3.66 2.92
N GLU A 240 -1.27 -2.52 3.18
CA GLU A 240 -1.21 -1.37 2.27
C GLU A 240 0.09 -1.35 1.42
N ALA A 241 1.22 -1.75 2.03
CA ALA A 241 2.54 -1.69 1.40
C ALA A 241 2.60 -2.40 0.02
N PRO A 242 1.99 -3.58 -0.18
CA PRO A 242 2.11 -4.33 -1.42
C PRO A 242 1.71 -3.53 -2.65
N ILE A 243 0.56 -2.87 -2.61
CA ILE A 243 0.11 -2.08 -3.76
C ILE A 243 0.97 -0.84 -3.98
N GLY A 244 1.41 -0.15 -2.92
CA GLY A 244 2.33 0.99 -3.03
C GLY A 244 3.62 0.61 -3.76
N ILE A 245 4.21 -0.53 -3.37
CA ILE A 245 5.44 -1.08 -3.96
C ILE A 245 5.22 -1.38 -5.45
N VAL A 246 4.26 -2.25 -5.79
CA VAL A 246 4.08 -2.67 -7.18
C VAL A 246 3.54 -1.56 -8.08
N ALA A 247 2.75 -0.61 -7.54
CA ALA A 247 2.28 0.54 -8.29
C ALA A 247 3.43 1.48 -8.66
N THR A 248 4.35 1.73 -7.75
CA THR A 248 5.53 2.57 -8.01
C THR A 248 6.45 1.90 -9.03
N LEU A 249 6.76 0.61 -8.86
CA LEU A 249 7.56 -0.15 -9.80
C LEU A 249 6.92 -0.20 -11.21
N GLY A 250 5.62 -0.43 -11.27
CA GLY A 250 4.86 -0.49 -12.52
C GLY A 250 4.71 0.85 -13.24
N ALA A 251 4.96 1.95 -12.56
CA ALA A 251 4.99 3.30 -13.11
C ALA A 251 6.41 3.77 -13.50
N GLY A 252 7.43 2.91 -13.34
CA GLY A 252 8.82 3.19 -13.67
C GLY A 252 9.66 3.77 -12.53
N GLY A 253 9.13 3.84 -11.32
CA GLY A 253 9.85 4.23 -10.11
C GLY A 253 10.63 3.09 -9.46
N VAL A 254 11.12 3.33 -8.26
CA VAL A 254 11.86 2.36 -7.44
C VAL A 254 11.21 2.17 -6.08
N ALA A 255 11.34 0.97 -5.53
CA ALA A 255 10.91 0.63 -4.19
C ALA A 255 12.06 -0.03 -3.44
N TRP A 256 12.48 0.57 -2.34
CA TRP A 256 13.61 0.11 -1.53
C TRP A 256 13.17 -0.12 -0.08
N PRO A 257 13.81 -1.04 0.65
CA PRO A 257 13.70 -1.04 2.10
C PRO A 257 14.19 0.29 2.69
N TYR A 258 13.59 0.75 3.77
CA TYR A 258 14.07 1.89 4.55
C TYR A 258 15.23 1.46 5.44
N ALA A 259 16.27 0.90 4.83
CA ALA A 259 17.47 0.38 5.48
C ALA A 259 18.69 0.78 4.66
N LEU A 260 19.79 0.93 5.36
CA LEU A 260 20.99 1.61 4.88
C LEU A 260 21.89 0.76 3.98
N ASP A 261 21.71 -0.53 3.99
CA ASP A 261 22.51 -1.52 3.24
C ASP A 261 21.74 -2.21 2.10
N ALA A 262 20.55 -1.71 1.83
CA ALA A 262 19.69 -2.33 0.83
C ALA A 262 20.07 -1.96 -0.59
N SER A 263 20.28 -2.95 -1.43
CA SER A 263 20.36 -2.79 -2.88
C SER A 263 18.96 -2.69 -3.50
N ALA A 264 18.88 -1.94 -4.60
CA ALA A 264 17.65 -1.84 -5.38
C ALA A 264 17.10 -3.24 -5.75
N GLY A 265 15.80 -3.45 -5.56
CA GLY A 265 15.12 -4.69 -5.90
C GLY A 265 14.95 -5.70 -4.77
N GLN A 266 15.67 -5.59 -3.66
CA GLN A 266 15.54 -6.53 -2.54
C GLN A 266 14.15 -6.53 -1.88
N ILE A 267 13.38 -5.45 -1.99
CA ILE A 267 12.04 -5.38 -1.37
C ILE A 267 11.11 -6.46 -1.91
N LEU A 268 11.24 -6.85 -3.18
CA LEU A 268 10.43 -7.92 -3.79
C LEU A 268 10.79 -9.30 -3.25
N ASP A 269 12.01 -9.48 -2.72
CA ASP A 269 12.50 -10.74 -2.17
C ASP A 269 12.22 -10.89 -0.66
N LEU A 270 11.68 -9.85 -0.04
CA LEU A 270 11.28 -9.91 1.36
C LEU A 270 10.04 -10.80 1.52
N GLU A 271 10.03 -11.55 2.62
CA GLU A 271 8.88 -12.34 3.03
C GLU A 271 7.71 -11.42 3.39
N TYR A 272 6.56 -11.71 2.82
CA TYR A 272 5.33 -11.04 3.16
C TYR A 272 4.69 -11.69 4.38
N ASP A 273 4.50 -10.92 5.43
CA ASP A 273 3.78 -11.32 6.63
C ASP A 273 2.73 -10.24 6.96
N PHE A 274 1.47 -10.60 6.87
CA PHE A 274 0.35 -9.70 7.11
C PHE A 274 0.39 -9.03 8.49
N ASN A 275 0.98 -9.69 9.48
CA ASN A 275 1.05 -9.21 10.86
C ASN A 275 2.31 -8.35 11.14
N LYS A 276 3.19 -8.18 10.17
CA LYS A 276 4.40 -7.37 10.30
C LYS A 276 4.24 -6.04 9.61
N GLN A 277 5.06 -5.12 10.03
CA GLN A 277 5.30 -3.87 9.34
C GLN A 277 6.51 -4.01 8.44
N ILE A 278 6.55 -3.22 7.39
CA ILE A 278 7.68 -3.14 6.48
C ILE A 278 8.27 -1.73 6.48
N GLU A 279 9.57 -1.66 6.39
CA GLU A 279 10.31 -0.43 6.15
C GLU A 279 10.38 -0.18 4.64
N VAL A 280 9.88 0.96 4.16
CA VAL A 280 9.76 1.21 2.71
C VAL A 280 10.09 2.64 2.31
N VAL A 281 10.81 2.76 1.19
CA VAL A 281 11.02 4.00 0.44
C VAL A 281 10.52 3.77 -0.99
N LEU A 282 9.54 4.54 -1.42
CA LEU A 282 9.04 4.58 -2.79
C LEU A 282 9.49 5.89 -3.41
N ALA A 283 10.18 5.84 -4.55
CA ALA A 283 10.74 7.03 -5.16
C ALA A 283 10.58 7.04 -6.68
N ALA A 284 10.61 8.22 -7.26
CA ALA A 284 10.52 8.42 -8.69
C ALA A 284 11.67 7.73 -9.46
N ASN A 285 12.87 7.68 -8.86
CA ASN A 285 14.02 6.98 -9.41
C ASN A 285 15.06 6.66 -8.32
N ALA A 286 16.12 5.96 -8.72
CA ALA A 286 17.18 5.54 -7.80
C ALA A 286 17.97 6.73 -7.22
N ALA A 287 18.18 7.82 -7.97
CA ALA A 287 18.88 8.99 -7.47
C ALA A 287 18.12 9.64 -6.32
N VAL A 288 16.79 9.81 -6.45
CA VAL A 288 15.91 10.32 -5.39
C VAL A 288 15.99 9.44 -4.14
N ALA A 289 15.93 8.11 -4.28
CA ALA A 289 16.02 7.19 -3.15
C ALA A 289 17.39 7.28 -2.47
N THR A 290 18.49 7.36 -3.24
CA THR A 290 19.87 7.52 -2.72
C THR A 290 20.02 8.85 -1.98
N ASP A 291 19.61 9.96 -2.57
CA ASP A 291 19.68 11.29 -1.97
C ASP A 291 18.92 11.35 -0.64
N PHE A 292 17.80 10.61 -0.57
CA PHE A 292 17.00 10.50 0.65
C PHE A 292 17.70 9.65 1.72
N LEU A 293 18.25 8.49 1.37
CA LEU A 293 18.84 7.55 2.34
C LEU A 293 20.24 7.96 2.81
N THR A 294 21.04 8.63 1.97
CA THR A 294 22.44 8.98 2.27
C THR A 294 22.63 9.79 3.57
N PRO A 295 21.84 10.82 3.88
CA PRO A 295 21.99 11.56 5.13
C PRO A 295 21.72 10.74 6.40
N LEU A 296 20.92 9.65 6.28
CA LEU A 296 20.65 8.75 7.42
C LEU A 296 21.85 7.87 7.75
N LEU A 297 22.76 7.71 6.79
CA LEU A 297 24.02 6.96 6.92
C LEU A 297 25.13 7.74 7.60
N ALA A 298 25.09 9.07 7.55
CA ALA A 298 26.12 9.88 8.14
C ALA A 298 26.16 9.66 9.67
N PRO A 299 27.33 9.35 10.26
CA PRO A 299 27.45 9.27 11.71
C PRO A 299 26.97 10.60 12.30
N SER A 300 26.19 10.52 13.37
CA SER A 300 25.78 11.70 14.14
C SER A 300 27.04 12.42 14.59
N VAL A 301 27.29 13.63 14.08
CA VAL A 301 28.38 14.50 14.48
C VAL A 301 28.14 15.02 15.89
#